data_00695ff3458b600df26fea8aad6d13fd
#
_entry.id   00695ff3458b600df26fea8aad6d13fd
#
_cell.length_a   1.000
_cell.length_b   1.000
_cell.length_c   1.000
_cell.angle_alpha   90.00
_cell.angle_beta   90.00
_cell.angle_gamma   90.00
#
_symmetry.space_group_name_H-M   'P 1'
#
loop_
_entity.id
_entity.type
_entity.pdbx_description
1 polymer ?
#
loop_
_entity_poly.entity_id
_entity_poly.type
_entity_poly.pdbx_seq_one_letter_code
_entity_poly.pdbx_strand_id
1 'polypeptide(L)'
;MQKLSQTEEQARTLAAHARRKALTPDQISRAMDEADYDVARLDELYEALEARGVHIAEDEEAELPPLDETQLGQLEHELSAEGVALDDPVHTYLKEIGRVPLLTAQQEADLARAAQAGDADARRALSEANLRLVVSVAKRYVGRGLPFLDLIQEGNLGLMKAAEKFEPERGFKFSTYATWWIRQSITRAIADQGRTIRIPVHLVENINRVKKTAGELLRKNGREPTVEEIAVQLDLEPDRVRELLQLAQDPISLETPVGEEEDAHLEDFIQDEEAGVPVDEAGRQLLRRELMNVLKSLTPREERVIALRFGLEDGRSRTLEELGREFNVTRERVRQIEAKALRKLRHPSRAKRLRDYLDE
;
A
#
# COMPACT_ATOMS: atom_id res chain seq x y z
N MET A 1 25.20 16.97 -5.01
CA MET A 1 25.41 18.36 -4.61
C MET A 1 24.13 19.13 -4.25
N GLN A 2 22.99 18.94 -4.93
CA GLN A 2 21.72 19.63 -4.54
C GLN A 2 21.10 19.13 -3.23
N LYS A 3 21.30 17.87 -2.82
CA LYS A 3 20.72 17.33 -1.57
C LYS A 3 21.35 17.90 -0.29
N LEU A 4 22.64 18.17 -0.28
CA LEU A 4 23.35 18.79 0.85
C LEU A 4 22.86 20.23 1.13
N SER A 5 22.49 20.98 0.10
CA SER A 5 22.00 22.35 0.26
C SER A 5 20.61 22.45 0.91
N GLN A 6 19.75 21.45 0.73
CA GLN A 6 18.41 21.42 1.33
C GLN A 6 18.45 21.11 2.83
N THR A 7 19.29 20.18 3.26
CA THR A 7 19.48 19.84 4.69
C THR A 7 20.09 21.00 5.46
N GLU A 8 21.05 21.72 4.87
CA GLU A 8 21.64 22.92 5.48
C GLU A 8 20.66 24.10 5.56
N GLU A 9 19.76 24.26 4.61
CA GLU A 9 18.74 25.31 4.59
C GLU A 9 17.64 25.02 5.61
N GLN A 10 17.24 23.75 5.76
CA GLN A 10 16.34 23.28 6.81
C GLN A 10 16.94 23.44 8.19
N ALA A 11 18.21 23.06 8.39
CA ALA A 11 18.92 23.28 9.63
C ALA A 11 19.01 24.79 9.99
N ARG A 12 19.14 25.66 9.00
CA ARG A 12 19.18 27.10 9.18
C ARG A 12 17.84 27.71 9.57
N THR A 13 16.75 27.24 8.96
CA THR A 13 15.38 27.66 9.30
C THR A 13 14.97 27.16 10.68
N LEU A 14 15.27 25.91 11.01
CA LEU A 14 15.04 25.35 12.35
C LEU A 14 15.89 26.07 13.42
N ALA A 15 17.16 26.32 13.17
CA ALA A 15 18.02 27.08 14.08
C ALA A 15 17.54 28.52 14.26
N ALA A 16 16.98 29.16 13.26
CA ALA A 16 16.39 30.50 13.37
C ALA A 16 15.12 30.51 14.25
N HIS A 17 14.29 29.44 14.20
CA HIS A 17 13.16 29.27 15.11
C HIS A 17 13.57 28.90 16.53
N ALA A 18 14.68 28.18 16.69
CA ALA A 18 15.23 27.74 17.98
C ALA A 18 15.91 28.85 18.78
N ARG A 19 16.16 30.05 18.22
CA ARG A 19 16.88 31.15 18.89
C ARG A 19 16.31 31.61 20.23
N ARG A 20 15.18 31.05 20.69
CA ARG A 20 14.55 31.32 21.99
C ARG A 20 14.04 30.09 22.76
N LYS A 21 14.07 28.88 22.20
CA LYS A 21 13.66 27.63 22.88
C LYS A 21 14.46 26.46 22.31
N ALA A 22 14.78 25.46 23.14
CA ALA A 22 15.27 24.17 22.66
C ALA A 22 14.24 23.54 21.68
N LEU A 23 14.72 22.90 20.60
CA LEU A 23 13.86 22.22 19.63
C LEU A 23 13.44 20.88 20.21
N THR A 24 12.15 20.60 20.21
CA THR A 24 11.66 19.25 20.55
C THR A 24 11.83 18.31 19.35
N PRO A 25 12.05 16.99 19.59
CA PRO A 25 12.12 16.00 18.54
C PRO A 25 10.89 16.02 17.60
N ASP A 26 9.72 16.36 18.14
CA ASP A 26 8.46 16.49 17.39
C ASP A 26 8.47 17.69 16.41
N GLN A 27 9.13 18.79 16.79
CA GLN A 27 9.31 19.94 15.89
C GLN A 27 10.30 19.64 14.76
N ILE A 28 11.37 18.91 15.07
CA ILE A 28 12.34 18.45 14.07
C ILE A 28 11.64 17.47 13.12
N SER A 29 10.83 16.55 13.66
CA SER A 29 10.00 15.60 12.90
C SER A 29 9.06 16.32 11.93
N ARG A 30 8.30 17.29 12.42
CA ARG A 30 7.35 18.04 11.57
C ARG A 30 8.04 18.82 10.45
N ALA A 31 9.23 19.30 10.71
CA ALA A 31 10.01 20.00 9.69
C ALA A 31 10.62 19.07 8.64
N MET A 32 10.85 17.81 9.00
CA MET A 32 11.31 16.76 8.07
C MET A 32 10.17 16.07 7.32
N ASP A 33 8.93 16.04 7.86
CA ASP A 33 7.74 15.54 7.17
C ASP A 33 7.44 16.28 5.85
N GLU A 34 8.06 17.41 5.63
CA GLU A 34 7.94 18.21 4.39
C GLU A 34 8.96 17.83 3.31
N ALA A 35 9.95 16.98 3.61
CA ALA A 35 10.98 16.60 2.64
C ALA A 35 11.50 15.18 2.88
N ASP A 36 11.10 14.23 2.01
CA ASP A 36 11.74 12.92 1.81
C ASP A 36 12.39 12.30 3.07
N TYR A 37 11.68 11.40 3.76
CA TYR A 37 12.15 10.67 4.93
C TYR A 37 13.35 9.75 4.59
N ASP A 38 14.56 10.29 4.66
CA ASP A 38 15.80 9.51 4.57
C ASP A 38 16.53 9.61 5.92
N VAL A 39 16.71 8.46 6.59
CA VAL A 39 17.38 8.38 7.90
C VAL A 39 18.81 8.93 7.84
N ALA A 40 19.50 8.80 6.68
CA ALA A 40 20.81 9.38 6.48
C ALA A 40 20.79 10.92 6.54
N ARG A 41 19.68 11.54 6.12
CA ARG A 41 19.48 13.00 6.23
C ARG A 41 19.22 13.48 7.66
N LEU A 42 18.67 12.59 8.49
CA LEU A 42 18.45 12.88 9.89
C LEU A 42 19.78 13.06 10.63
N ASP A 43 20.70 12.13 10.44
CA ASP A 43 22.02 12.19 11.06
C ASP A 43 22.76 13.46 10.61
N GLU A 44 22.70 13.79 9.31
CA GLU A 44 23.26 15.04 8.76
C GLU A 44 22.59 16.30 9.35
N LEU A 45 21.26 16.26 9.58
CA LEU A 45 20.51 17.37 10.17
C LEU A 45 20.86 17.55 11.64
N TYR A 46 20.98 16.46 12.41
CA TYR A 46 21.42 16.50 13.79
C TYR A 46 22.83 17.08 13.91
N GLU A 47 23.78 16.61 13.09
CA GLU A 47 25.14 17.17 13.04
C GLU A 47 25.14 18.67 12.68
N ALA A 48 24.30 19.08 11.72
CA ALA A 48 24.19 20.48 11.32
C ALA A 48 23.52 21.37 12.38
N LEU A 49 22.61 20.86 13.20
CA LEU A 49 22.00 21.57 14.33
C LEU A 49 22.96 21.66 15.51
N GLU A 50 23.68 20.57 15.81
CA GLU A 50 24.73 20.54 16.86
C GLU A 50 25.87 21.51 16.54
N ALA A 51 26.37 21.50 15.30
CA ALA A 51 27.39 22.45 14.83
C ALA A 51 26.97 23.91 14.96
N ARG A 52 25.64 24.17 15.04
CA ARG A 52 25.06 25.51 15.25
C ARG A 52 24.72 25.82 16.71
N GLY A 53 25.02 24.91 17.64
CA GLY A 53 24.78 25.07 19.07
C GLY A 53 23.31 25.10 19.46
N VAL A 54 22.45 24.41 18.68
CA VAL A 54 21.02 24.24 19.00
C VAL A 54 20.90 23.07 19.95
N HIS A 55 20.45 23.33 21.20
CA HIS A 55 20.11 22.25 22.13
C HIS A 55 18.77 21.63 21.73
N ILE A 56 18.78 20.30 21.56
CA ILE A 56 17.55 19.54 21.35
C ILE A 56 16.98 19.27 22.74
N ALA A 57 15.75 19.74 22.99
CA ALA A 57 15.06 19.46 24.24
C ALA A 57 14.81 17.97 24.36
N GLU A 58 15.03 17.42 25.53
CA GLU A 58 14.57 16.09 25.87
C GLU A 58 13.04 16.09 25.76
N ASP A 59 12.47 15.07 25.12
CA ASP A 59 11.02 14.87 25.09
C ASP A 59 10.58 14.52 26.50
N GLU A 60 10.02 15.48 27.23
CA GLU A 60 9.42 15.21 28.55
C GLU A 60 8.27 14.18 28.45
N GLU A 61 7.65 14.04 27.25
CA GLU A 61 6.67 13.00 26.93
C GLU A 61 7.29 11.61 26.71
N ALA A 62 8.62 11.51 26.53
CA ALA A 62 9.33 10.23 26.40
C ALA A 62 9.63 9.57 27.75
N GLU A 63 9.48 10.30 28.87
CA GLU A 63 9.48 9.69 30.20
C GLU A 63 8.10 9.11 30.50
N LEU A 64 7.85 7.93 29.91
CA LEU A 64 6.67 7.15 30.25
C LEU A 64 6.81 6.68 31.72
N PRO A 65 5.84 7.05 32.59
CA PRO A 65 5.84 6.53 33.95
C PRO A 65 5.72 4.98 33.91
N PRO A 66 6.15 4.29 34.98
CA PRO A 66 5.99 2.84 35.04
C PRO A 66 4.53 2.46 34.80
N LEU A 67 4.27 1.50 33.89
CA LEU A 67 2.90 1.02 33.65
C LEU A 67 2.45 0.21 34.88
N ASP A 68 1.94 0.92 35.88
CA ASP A 68 1.17 0.32 36.98
C ASP A 68 -0.14 -0.23 36.43
N GLU A 69 -0.78 -1.16 37.17
CA GLU A 69 -2.12 -1.67 36.83
C GLU A 69 -3.14 -0.53 36.59
N THR A 70 -2.98 0.59 37.28
CA THR A 70 -3.81 1.79 37.13
C THR A 70 -3.58 2.50 35.77
N GLN A 71 -2.35 2.55 35.29
CA GLN A 71 -1.98 3.17 34.02
C GLN A 71 -2.27 2.25 32.85
N LEU A 72 -2.13 0.94 33.01
CA LEU A 72 -2.64 -0.05 32.08
C LEU A 72 -4.14 0.15 31.86
N GLY A 73 -4.93 0.24 32.96
CA GLY A 73 -6.35 0.51 32.85
C GLY A 73 -6.70 1.86 32.21
N GLN A 74 -5.90 2.89 32.46
CA GLN A 74 -6.05 4.20 31.76
C GLN A 74 -5.74 4.10 30.27
N LEU A 75 -4.65 3.43 29.90
CA LEU A 75 -4.28 3.20 28.49
C LEU A 75 -5.35 2.38 27.76
N GLU A 76 -5.88 1.34 28.42
CA GLU A 76 -6.98 0.52 27.89
C GLU A 76 -8.25 1.33 27.71
N HIS A 77 -8.59 2.17 28.68
CA HIS A 77 -9.74 3.07 28.56
C HIS A 77 -9.58 4.09 27.43
N GLU A 78 -8.38 4.66 27.26
CA GLU A 78 -8.06 5.60 26.19
C GLU A 78 -8.10 4.91 24.81
N LEU A 79 -7.54 3.70 24.69
CA LEU A 79 -7.58 2.92 23.46
C LEU A 79 -9.01 2.51 23.09
N SER A 80 -9.81 2.13 24.10
CA SER A 80 -11.24 1.83 23.91
C SER A 80 -12.03 3.06 23.47
N ALA A 81 -11.72 4.23 24.03
CA ALA A 81 -12.34 5.50 23.62
C ALA A 81 -11.97 5.90 22.18
N GLU A 82 -10.81 5.49 21.69
CA GLU A 82 -10.36 5.66 20.30
C GLU A 82 -10.89 4.56 19.36
N GLY A 83 -11.75 3.65 19.84
CA GLY A 83 -12.38 2.60 19.04
C GLY A 83 -11.48 1.39 18.76
N VAL A 84 -10.39 1.23 19.52
CA VAL A 84 -9.55 0.03 19.45
C VAL A 84 -10.27 -1.10 20.17
N ALA A 85 -10.60 -2.18 19.47
CA ALA A 85 -11.02 -3.42 20.11
C ALA A 85 -9.83 -3.96 20.92
N LEU A 86 -9.97 -3.96 22.23
CA LEU A 86 -9.00 -4.56 23.14
C LEU A 86 -9.27 -6.06 23.23
N ASP A 87 -8.75 -6.78 22.24
CA ASP A 87 -8.79 -8.24 22.25
C ASP A 87 -7.85 -8.80 23.33
N ASP A 88 -8.15 -10.00 23.85
CA ASP A 88 -7.31 -10.71 24.83
C ASP A 88 -5.80 -10.70 24.50
N PRO A 89 -5.37 -10.82 23.22
CA PRO A 89 -3.96 -10.74 22.85
C PRO A 89 -3.31 -9.38 23.14
N VAL A 90 -4.02 -8.26 22.92
CA VAL A 90 -3.51 -6.90 23.19
C VAL A 90 -3.27 -6.73 24.68
N HIS A 91 -4.27 -7.09 25.48
CA HIS A 91 -4.20 -7.03 26.95
C HIS A 91 -3.04 -7.87 27.49
N THR A 92 -2.90 -9.11 26.99
CA THR A 92 -1.80 -10.01 27.39
C THR A 92 -0.44 -9.41 27.07
N TYR A 93 -0.27 -8.86 25.86
CA TYR A 93 0.97 -8.21 25.44
C TYR A 93 1.31 -7.00 26.33
N LEU A 94 0.36 -6.10 26.59
CA LEU A 94 0.56 -4.93 27.45
C LEU A 94 0.96 -5.32 28.88
N LYS A 95 0.35 -6.37 29.41
CA LYS A 95 0.69 -6.92 30.72
C LYS A 95 2.10 -7.52 30.78
N GLU A 96 2.54 -8.18 29.72
CA GLU A 96 3.89 -8.77 29.62
C GLU A 96 4.97 -7.69 29.56
N ILE A 97 4.82 -6.69 28.72
CA ILE A 97 5.80 -5.60 28.60
C ILE A 97 5.87 -4.75 29.87
N GLY A 98 4.74 -4.64 30.61
CA GLY A 98 4.69 -3.93 31.88
C GLY A 98 5.54 -4.53 32.99
N ARG A 99 5.88 -5.83 32.91
CA ARG A 99 6.73 -6.54 33.90
C ARG A 99 8.22 -6.21 33.77
N VAL A 100 8.65 -5.71 32.62
CA VAL A 100 10.06 -5.38 32.37
C VAL A 100 10.37 -4.05 33.05
N PRO A 101 11.38 -3.98 33.97
CA PRO A 101 11.75 -2.74 34.64
C PRO A 101 12.35 -1.73 33.67
N LEU A 102 12.12 -0.45 33.93
CA LEU A 102 12.75 0.64 33.17
C LEU A 102 14.24 0.69 33.46
N LEU A 103 15.04 1.01 32.45
CA LEU A 103 16.47 1.19 32.56
C LEU A 103 16.79 2.60 33.06
N THR A 104 17.84 2.72 33.87
CA THR A 104 18.45 4.01 34.16
C THR A 104 19.32 4.45 32.98
N ALA A 105 19.59 5.74 32.84
CA ALA A 105 20.44 6.28 31.75
C ALA A 105 21.82 5.62 31.68
N GLN A 106 22.37 5.22 32.84
CA GLN A 106 23.65 4.50 32.88
C GLN A 106 23.56 3.08 32.36
N GLN A 107 22.51 2.34 32.78
CA GLN A 107 22.23 0.98 32.29
C GLN A 107 21.96 0.96 30.79
N GLU A 108 21.23 1.96 30.30
CA GLU A 108 20.95 2.15 28.88
C GLU A 108 22.24 2.32 28.07
N ALA A 109 23.15 3.20 28.53
CA ALA A 109 24.43 3.42 27.90
C ALA A 109 25.36 2.17 27.96
N ASP A 110 25.36 1.42 29.07
CA ASP A 110 26.15 0.22 29.23
C ASP A 110 25.66 -0.92 28.34
N LEU A 111 24.33 -1.13 28.27
CA LEU A 111 23.71 -2.11 27.36
C LEU A 111 23.92 -1.72 25.90
N ALA A 112 23.83 -0.43 25.56
CA ALA A 112 24.09 0.04 24.20
C ALA A 112 25.53 -0.23 23.75
N ARG A 113 26.54 0.01 24.62
CA ARG A 113 27.93 -0.32 24.32
C ARG A 113 28.16 -1.80 24.13
N ALA A 114 27.54 -2.65 24.98
CA ALA A 114 27.61 -4.10 24.84
C ALA A 114 26.95 -4.57 23.54
N ALA A 115 25.80 -3.99 23.17
CA ALA A 115 25.10 -4.27 21.91
C ALA A 115 25.94 -3.90 20.68
N GLN A 116 26.66 -2.78 20.70
CA GLN A 116 27.63 -2.38 19.66
C GLN A 116 28.80 -3.37 19.56
N ALA A 117 29.26 -3.90 20.68
CA ALA A 117 30.30 -4.93 20.71
C ALA A 117 29.86 -6.29 20.17
N GLY A 118 28.57 -6.43 19.80
CA GLY A 118 27.99 -7.63 19.21
C GLY A 118 27.28 -8.55 20.20
N ASP A 119 27.06 -8.12 21.45
CA ASP A 119 26.32 -8.88 22.44
C ASP A 119 24.82 -8.90 22.09
N ALA A 120 24.32 -10.09 21.72
CA ALA A 120 22.92 -10.28 21.35
C ALA A 120 21.98 -10.20 22.56
N ASP A 121 22.43 -10.59 23.76
CA ASP A 121 21.62 -10.55 24.97
C ASP A 121 21.47 -9.12 25.48
N ALA A 122 22.52 -8.30 25.38
CA ALA A 122 22.44 -6.87 25.68
C ALA A 122 21.48 -6.14 24.73
N ARG A 123 21.51 -6.45 23.42
CA ARG A 123 20.58 -5.89 22.44
C ARG A 123 19.15 -6.28 22.73
N ARG A 124 18.91 -7.54 23.12
CA ARG A 124 17.58 -8.01 23.51
C ARG A 124 17.09 -7.27 24.75
N ALA A 125 17.90 -7.17 25.80
CA ALA A 125 17.55 -6.49 27.03
C ALA A 125 17.25 -5.00 26.80
N LEU A 126 18.02 -4.31 25.97
CA LEU A 126 17.77 -2.92 25.57
C LEU A 126 16.43 -2.77 24.85
N SER A 127 16.12 -3.69 23.92
CA SER A 127 14.85 -3.67 23.18
C SER A 127 13.66 -3.99 24.09
N GLU A 128 13.73 -5.02 24.93
CA GLU A 128 12.66 -5.43 25.84
C GLU A 128 12.29 -4.32 26.82
N ALA A 129 13.28 -3.62 27.38
CA ALA A 129 13.05 -2.52 28.31
C ALA A 129 12.37 -1.28 27.65
N ASN A 130 12.43 -1.18 26.31
CA ASN A 130 11.89 -0.06 25.54
C ASN A 130 10.61 -0.40 24.75
N LEU A 131 10.02 -1.59 24.91
CA LEU A 131 8.77 -1.96 24.22
C LEU A 131 7.61 -1.02 24.54
N ARG A 132 7.59 -0.46 25.76
CA ARG A 132 6.59 0.51 26.21
C ARG A 132 6.63 1.81 25.40
N LEU A 133 7.82 2.25 24.97
CA LEU A 133 7.99 3.38 24.09
C LEU A 133 7.31 3.13 22.73
N VAL A 134 7.42 1.91 22.19
CA VAL A 134 6.75 1.53 20.95
C VAL A 134 5.24 1.70 21.04
N VAL A 135 4.64 1.23 22.13
CA VAL A 135 3.19 1.34 22.37
C VAL A 135 2.75 2.81 22.41
N SER A 136 3.48 3.68 23.08
CA SER A 136 3.17 5.12 23.16
C SER A 136 3.22 5.81 21.81
N VAL A 137 4.16 5.39 20.95
CA VAL A 137 4.25 5.92 19.58
C VAL A 137 3.15 5.35 18.71
N ALA A 138 2.93 4.02 18.74
CA ALA A 138 1.94 3.31 17.92
C ALA A 138 0.50 3.79 18.17
N LYS A 139 0.16 4.16 19.41
CA LYS A 139 -1.15 4.71 19.79
C LYS A 139 -1.59 5.87 18.88
N ARG A 140 -0.67 6.75 18.48
CA ARG A 140 -0.96 7.92 17.61
C ARG A 140 -1.31 7.55 16.16
N TYR A 141 -1.15 6.27 15.78
CA TYR A 141 -1.37 5.76 14.42
C TYR A 141 -2.58 4.83 14.31
N VAL A 142 -3.32 4.67 15.39
CA VAL A 142 -4.56 3.88 15.42
C VAL A 142 -5.58 4.43 14.42
N GLY A 143 -6.39 3.55 13.81
CA GLY A 143 -7.43 3.93 12.84
C GLY A 143 -6.91 4.29 11.43
N ARG A 144 -5.63 4.01 11.13
CA ARG A 144 -5.03 4.32 9.81
C ARG A 144 -4.92 3.10 8.89
N GLY A 145 -5.75 2.08 9.09
CA GLY A 145 -5.85 0.91 8.20
C GLY A 145 -5.09 -0.33 8.65
N LEU A 146 -4.33 -0.25 9.76
CA LEU A 146 -3.69 -1.42 10.38
C LEU A 146 -4.23 -1.65 11.79
N PRO A 147 -4.40 -2.92 12.22
CA PRO A 147 -4.70 -3.29 13.61
C PRO A 147 -3.62 -2.79 14.56
N PHE A 148 -4.02 -2.50 15.82
CA PHE A 148 -3.09 -1.92 16.80
C PHE A 148 -1.89 -2.82 17.12
N LEU A 149 -2.09 -4.14 17.22
CA LEU A 149 -0.98 -5.08 17.42
C LEU A 149 0.01 -5.07 16.25
N ASP A 150 -0.46 -4.95 15.02
CA ASP A 150 0.42 -4.90 13.86
C ASP A 150 1.24 -3.61 13.85
N LEU A 151 0.64 -2.48 14.23
CA LEU A 151 1.37 -1.22 14.41
C LEU A 151 2.48 -1.35 15.46
N ILE A 152 2.19 -2.04 16.59
CA ILE A 152 3.17 -2.32 17.63
C ILE A 152 4.30 -3.21 17.07
N GLN A 153 3.99 -4.29 16.35
CA GLN A 153 5.01 -5.21 15.83
C GLN A 153 5.90 -4.54 14.78
N GLU A 154 5.33 -3.74 13.90
CA GLU A 154 6.11 -2.93 12.95
C GLU A 154 6.98 -1.89 13.69
N GLY A 155 6.46 -1.29 14.75
CA GLY A 155 7.21 -0.42 15.63
C GLY A 155 8.36 -1.15 16.33
N ASN A 156 8.14 -2.39 16.81
CA ASN A 156 9.17 -3.23 17.41
C ASN A 156 10.31 -3.55 16.41
N LEU A 157 9.99 -3.77 15.14
CA LEU A 157 11.02 -3.93 14.09
C LEU A 157 11.86 -2.64 13.94
N GLY A 158 11.23 -1.47 14.06
CA GLY A 158 11.91 -0.19 14.11
C GLY A 158 12.82 -0.06 15.33
N LEU A 159 12.32 -0.41 16.52
CA LEU A 159 13.08 -0.40 17.76
C LEU A 159 14.33 -1.30 17.70
N MET A 160 14.19 -2.51 17.15
CA MET A 160 15.33 -3.42 16.98
C MET A 160 16.43 -2.83 16.08
N LYS A 161 16.03 -2.16 14.99
CA LYS A 161 16.98 -1.44 14.12
C LYS A 161 17.64 -0.27 14.84
N ALA A 162 16.90 0.44 15.70
CA ALA A 162 17.45 1.51 16.52
C ALA A 162 18.50 0.96 17.50
N ALA A 163 18.21 -0.18 18.18
CA ALA A 163 19.14 -0.81 19.10
C ALA A 163 20.44 -1.29 18.43
N GLU A 164 20.39 -1.66 17.15
CA GLU A 164 21.57 -2.04 16.36
C GLU A 164 22.47 -0.87 15.98
N LYS A 165 21.88 0.32 15.78
CA LYS A 165 22.57 1.49 15.20
C LYS A 165 22.85 2.59 16.21
N PHE A 166 22.34 2.49 17.43
CA PHE A 166 22.47 3.53 18.42
C PHE A 166 23.91 3.68 18.90
N GLU A 167 24.41 4.93 18.92
CA GLU A 167 25.75 5.30 19.37
C GLU A 167 25.64 6.10 20.68
N PRO A 168 25.90 5.47 21.85
CA PRO A 168 25.75 6.15 23.14
C PRO A 168 26.77 7.28 23.36
N GLU A 169 27.86 7.30 22.59
CA GLU A 169 28.91 8.31 22.67
C GLU A 169 28.46 9.70 22.22
N ARG A 170 27.37 9.78 21.45
CA ARG A 170 26.77 11.06 20.99
C ARG A 170 26.01 11.81 22.09
N GLY A 171 25.85 11.22 23.29
CA GLY A 171 25.26 11.90 24.46
C GLY A 171 23.75 12.04 24.47
N PHE A 172 23.03 11.51 23.47
CA PHE A 172 21.56 11.52 23.43
C PHE A 172 20.97 10.30 24.14
N LYS A 173 19.73 10.44 24.68
CA LYS A 173 18.97 9.30 25.22
C LYS A 173 18.58 8.35 24.08
N PHE A 174 18.60 7.05 24.35
CA PHE A 174 18.15 6.04 23.39
C PHE A 174 16.71 6.26 22.92
N SER A 175 15.81 6.67 23.82
CA SER A 175 14.41 6.96 23.51
C SER A 175 14.23 7.98 22.39
N THR A 176 15.05 9.03 22.38
CA THR A 176 15.04 10.08 21.34
C THR A 176 15.37 9.51 19.97
N TYR A 177 16.41 8.69 19.88
CA TYR A 177 16.83 8.04 18.64
C TYR A 177 15.84 6.94 18.19
N ALA A 178 15.39 6.09 19.14
CA ALA A 178 14.49 5.00 18.88
C ALA A 178 13.11 5.46 18.36
N THR A 179 12.58 6.57 18.87
CA THR A 179 11.30 7.14 18.43
C THR A 179 11.26 7.39 16.92
N TRP A 180 12.38 7.79 16.31
CA TRP A 180 12.48 7.97 14.87
C TRP A 180 12.35 6.66 14.09
N TRP A 181 13.08 5.64 14.51
CA TRP A 181 13.03 4.34 13.85
C TRP A 181 11.67 3.68 14.00
N ILE A 182 11.07 3.81 15.19
CA ILE A 182 9.72 3.30 15.46
C ILE A 182 8.72 4.00 14.53
N ARG A 183 8.74 5.34 14.49
CA ARG A 183 7.84 6.13 13.65
C ARG A 183 8.01 5.80 12.17
N GLN A 184 9.25 5.73 11.69
CA GLN A 184 9.56 5.39 10.31
C GLN A 184 9.03 4.02 9.93
N SER A 185 9.25 3.01 10.80
CA SER A 185 8.76 1.65 10.55
C SER A 185 7.23 1.61 10.49
N ILE A 186 6.55 2.21 11.46
CA ILE A 186 5.08 2.29 11.51
C ILE A 186 4.52 3.02 10.28
N THR A 187 5.06 4.21 9.95
CA THR A 187 4.56 5.00 8.82
C THR A 187 4.74 4.27 7.50
N ARG A 188 5.89 3.61 7.34
CA ARG A 188 6.16 2.79 6.15
C ARG A 188 5.22 1.58 6.07
N ALA A 189 4.98 0.90 7.19
CA ALA A 189 4.04 -0.23 7.24
C ALA A 189 2.61 0.21 6.87
N ILE A 190 2.14 1.35 7.39
CA ILE A 190 0.84 1.92 7.01
C ILE A 190 0.77 2.22 5.51
N ALA A 191 1.82 2.80 4.94
CA ALA A 191 1.86 3.10 3.51
C ALA A 191 1.86 1.84 2.64
N ASP A 192 2.55 0.77 3.10
CA ASP A 192 2.71 -0.48 2.35
C ASP A 192 1.55 -1.45 2.52
N GLN A 193 0.87 -1.47 3.67
CA GLN A 193 -0.08 -2.52 4.06
C GLN A 193 -1.44 -1.97 4.52
N GLY A 194 -1.56 -0.66 4.81
CA GLY A 194 -2.77 -0.07 5.39
C GLY A 194 -3.97 0.04 4.43
N ARG A 195 -3.81 -0.30 3.15
CA ARG A 195 -4.87 -0.24 2.14
C ARG A 195 -5.15 -1.61 1.54
N THR A 196 -6.42 -1.92 1.32
CA THR A 196 -6.85 -3.14 0.62
C THR A 196 -6.23 -3.25 -0.78
N ILE A 197 -6.20 -2.14 -1.52
CA ILE A 197 -5.49 -2.03 -2.80
C ILE A 197 -4.19 -1.28 -2.53
N ARG A 198 -3.06 -2.00 -2.59
CA ARG A 198 -1.73 -1.43 -2.32
C ARG A 198 -1.37 -0.32 -3.31
N ILE A 199 -0.94 0.80 -2.78
CA ILE A 199 -0.45 1.96 -3.54
C ILE A 199 1.05 2.14 -3.23
N PRO A 200 1.90 2.49 -4.22
CA PRO A 200 3.31 2.79 -3.97
C PRO A 200 3.50 3.94 -2.96
N VAL A 201 4.52 3.83 -2.09
CA VAL A 201 4.77 4.77 -0.97
C VAL A 201 4.83 6.23 -1.43
N HIS A 202 5.53 6.53 -2.54
CA HIS A 202 5.63 7.90 -3.07
C HIS A 202 4.28 8.50 -3.49
N LEU A 203 3.30 7.68 -3.90
CA LEU A 203 1.95 8.16 -4.19
C LEU A 203 1.15 8.39 -2.91
N VAL A 204 1.35 7.55 -1.87
CA VAL A 204 0.74 7.76 -0.55
C VAL A 204 1.22 9.08 0.06
N GLU A 205 2.51 9.39 -0.07
CA GLU A 205 3.07 10.68 0.37
C GLU A 205 2.43 11.86 -0.36
N ASN A 206 2.30 11.78 -1.70
CA ASN A 206 1.64 12.82 -2.47
C ASN A 206 0.15 12.98 -2.08
N ILE A 207 -0.58 11.87 -1.87
CA ILE A 207 -1.97 11.90 -1.38
C ILE A 207 -2.04 12.58 -0.01
N ASN A 208 -1.13 12.26 0.91
CA ASN A 208 -1.07 12.88 2.24
C ASN A 208 -0.78 14.39 2.15
N ARG A 209 0.13 14.81 1.25
CA ARG A 209 0.40 16.22 0.99
C ARG A 209 -0.85 16.94 0.47
N VAL A 210 -1.56 16.35 -0.49
CA VAL A 210 -2.83 16.91 -1.02
C VAL A 210 -3.87 17.02 0.09
N LYS A 211 -4.09 15.97 0.90
CA LYS A 211 -5.04 15.98 2.03
C LYS A 211 -4.68 17.04 3.08
N LYS A 212 -3.39 17.18 3.44
CA LYS A 212 -2.90 18.18 4.39
C LYS A 212 -3.18 19.59 3.88
N THR A 213 -2.80 19.88 2.63
CA THR A 213 -3.01 21.19 2.00
C THR A 213 -4.50 21.52 1.88
N ALA A 214 -5.34 20.54 1.51
CA ALA A 214 -6.79 20.73 1.48
C ALA A 214 -7.35 21.09 2.87
N GLY A 215 -6.88 20.42 3.93
CA GLY A 215 -7.26 20.74 5.31
C GLY A 215 -6.78 22.11 5.79
N GLU A 216 -5.62 22.56 5.34
CA GLU A 216 -5.09 23.90 5.66
C GLU A 216 -5.91 24.99 4.94
N LEU A 217 -6.21 24.79 3.66
CA LEU A 217 -7.05 25.72 2.87
C LEU A 217 -8.48 25.77 3.41
N LEU A 218 -9.06 24.62 3.80
CA LEU A 218 -10.38 24.56 4.45
C LEU A 218 -10.42 25.43 5.72
N ARG A 219 -9.41 25.29 6.58
CA ARG A 219 -9.28 26.10 7.81
C ARG A 219 -9.09 27.58 7.53
N LYS A 220 -8.36 27.94 6.46
CA LYS A 220 -8.10 29.34 6.09
C LYS A 220 -9.29 30.00 5.43
N ASN A 221 -9.98 29.28 4.54
CA ASN A 221 -11.03 29.83 3.69
C ASN A 221 -12.45 29.60 4.25
N GLY A 222 -12.61 28.68 5.24
CA GLY A 222 -13.91 28.29 5.82
C GLY A 222 -14.83 27.51 4.85
N ARG A 223 -14.31 27.09 3.69
CA ARG A 223 -15.00 26.27 2.68
C ARG A 223 -14.07 25.23 2.08
N GLU A 224 -14.63 24.18 1.50
CA GLU A 224 -13.85 23.20 0.77
C GLU A 224 -13.06 23.85 -0.38
N PRO A 225 -11.75 23.56 -0.48
CA PRO A 225 -10.90 24.10 -1.54
C PRO A 225 -11.21 23.44 -2.88
N THR A 226 -11.09 24.18 -3.97
CA THR A 226 -11.17 23.61 -5.32
C THR A 226 -9.87 22.91 -5.69
N VAL A 227 -9.93 22.02 -6.70
CA VAL A 227 -8.74 21.30 -7.21
C VAL A 227 -7.67 22.28 -7.67
N GLU A 228 -8.07 23.40 -8.30
CA GLU A 228 -7.20 24.44 -8.80
C GLU A 228 -6.48 25.17 -7.66
N GLU A 229 -7.17 25.43 -6.54
CA GLU A 229 -6.58 26.07 -5.35
C GLU A 229 -5.51 25.18 -4.71
N ILE A 230 -5.78 23.86 -4.61
CA ILE A 230 -4.81 22.88 -4.11
C ILE A 230 -3.61 22.78 -5.07
N ALA A 231 -3.86 22.74 -6.37
CA ALA A 231 -2.85 22.64 -7.41
C ALA A 231 -1.86 23.82 -7.37
N VAL A 232 -2.39 25.04 -7.25
CA VAL A 232 -1.56 26.26 -7.10
C VAL A 232 -0.70 26.22 -5.83
N GLN A 233 -1.26 25.74 -4.70
CA GLN A 233 -0.54 25.70 -3.43
C GLN A 233 0.60 24.65 -3.43
N LEU A 234 0.42 23.53 -4.18
CA LEU A 234 1.39 22.45 -4.26
C LEU A 234 2.33 22.53 -5.46
N ASP A 235 2.14 23.53 -6.34
CA ASP A 235 2.85 23.67 -7.63
C ASP A 235 2.72 22.39 -8.49
N LEU A 236 1.48 21.88 -8.60
CA LEU A 236 1.12 20.70 -9.38
C LEU A 236 0.08 21.06 -10.46
N GLU A 237 0.04 20.25 -11.53
CA GLU A 237 -1.03 20.35 -12.53
C GLU A 237 -2.38 19.91 -11.92
N PRO A 238 -3.51 20.63 -12.22
CA PRO A 238 -4.83 20.29 -11.69
C PRO A 238 -5.28 18.86 -12.00
N ASP A 239 -4.94 18.34 -13.18
CA ASP A 239 -5.25 16.96 -13.56
C ASP A 239 -4.54 15.94 -12.67
N ARG A 240 -3.32 16.24 -12.26
CA ARG A 240 -2.57 15.38 -11.32
C ARG A 240 -3.20 15.37 -9.93
N VAL A 241 -3.72 16.50 -9.48
CA VAL A 241 -4.43 16.58 -8.19
C VAL A 241 -5.73 15.77 -8.25
N ARG A 242 -6.49 15.83 -9.36
CA ARG A 242 -7.70 15.00 -9.56
C ARG A 242 -7.37 13.51 -9.52
N GLU A 243 -6.34 13.08 -10.21
CA GLU A 243 -5.86 11.69 -10.20
C GLU A 243 -5.51 11.23 -8.78
N LEU A 244 -4.75 12.04 -8.02
CA LEU A 244 -4.38 11.72 -6.64
C LEU A 244 -5.60 11.64 -5.72
N LEU A 245 -6.61 12.49 -5.90
CA LEU A 245 -7.85 12.44 -5.13
C LEU A 245 -8.69 11.20 -5.46
N GLN A 246 -8.71 10.76 -6.71
CA GLN A 246 -9.36 9.50 -7.11
C GLN A 246 -8.67 8.29 -6.49
N LEU A 247 -7.33 8.25 -6.53
CA LEU A 247 -6.54 7.20 -5.90
C LEU A 247 -6.64 7.19 -4.36
N ALA A 248 -7.01 8.34 -3.78
CA ALA A 248 -7.15 8.48 -2.32
C ALA A 248 -8.42 7.84 -1.77
N GLN A 249 -9.39 7.46 -2.63
CA GLN A 249 -10.63 6.81 -2.22
C GLN A 249 -10.38 5.39 -1.72
N ASP A 250 -11.08 5.02 -0.66
CA ASP A 250 -11.04 3.67 -0.12
C ASP A 250 -12.18 2.83 -0.73
N PRO A 251 -11.99 1.51 -0.95
CA PRO A 251 -13.05 0.65 -1.43
C PRO A 251 -14.18 0.52 -0.41
N ILE A 252 -15.41 0.43 -0.91
CA ILE A 252 -16.61 0.22 -0.10
C ILE A 252 -16.88 -1.30 -0.03
N SER A 253 -17.32 -1.80 1.13
CA SER A 253 -17.69 -3.19 1.28
C SER A 253 -18.95 -3.51 0.45
N LEU A 254 -18.94 -4.65 -0.22
CA LEU A 254 -20.11 -5.16 -0.95
C LEU A 254 -21.24 -5.58 0.00
N GLU A 255 -20.92 -5.96 1.22
CA GLU A 255 -21.88 -6.30 2.28
C GLU A 255 -22.54 -5.06 2.93
N THR A 256 -22.24 -3.86 2.43
CA THR A 256 -22.87 -2.65 2.98
C THR A 256 -24.37 -2.68 2.73
N PRO A 257 -25.22 -2.58 3.78
CA PRO A 257 -26.67 -2.60 3.61
C PRO A 257 -27.14 -1.36 2.86
N VAL A 258 -28.10 -1.55 1.97
CA VAL A 258 -28.69 -0.49 1.12
C VAL A 258 -30.18 -0.43 1.38
N GLY A 259 -30.70 0.74 1.81
CA GLY A 259 -32.09 0.94 2.12
C GLY A 259 -32.38 0.99 3.64
N GLU A 260 -33.65 1.21 3.98
CA GLU A 260 -34.09 1.36 5.38
C GLU A 260 -34.34 0.01 6.08
N GLU A 261 -34.58 -1.08 5.34
CA GLU A 261 -34.96 -2.40 5.87
C GLU A 261 -33.77 -3.36 6.03
N GLU A 262 -32.53 -2.95 5.67
CA GLU A 262 -31.28 -3.73 5.77
C GLU A 262 -31.31 -5.11 5.06
N ASP A 263 -32.37 -5.42 4.30
CA ASP A 263 -32.55 -6.70 3.62
C ASP A 263 -31.76 -6.81 2.29
N ALA A 264 -31.27 -5.68 1.74
CA ALA A 264 -30.51 -5.63 0.50
C ALA A 264 -29.07 -5.14 0.75
N HIS A 265 -28.12 -5.78 0.10
CA HIS A 265 -26.71 -5.42 0.16
C HIS A 265 -26.26 -4.78 -1.16
N LEU A 266 -25.14 -4.02 -1.14
CA LEU A 266 -24.62 -3.36 -2.35
C LEU A 266 -24.29 -4.36 -3.46
N GLU A 267 -23.89 -5.59 -3.13
CA GLU A 267 -23.61 -6.65 -4.08
C GLU A 267 -24.83 -7.05 -4.94
N ASP A 268 -26.05 -6.96 -4.40
CA ASP A 268 -27.27 -7.31 -5.12
C ASP A 268 -27.57 -6.37 -6.31
N PHE A 269 -26.97 -5.18 -6.33
CA PHE A 269 -27.14 -4.19 -7.38
C PHE A 269 -26.02 -4.20 -8.43
N ILE A 270 -24.97 -5.01 -8.23
CA ILE A 270 -23.86 -5.10 -9.17
C ILE A 270 -24.14 -6.17 -10.20
N GLN A 271 -24.23 -5.76 -11.45
CA GLN A 271 -24.45 -6.67 -12.57
C GLN A 271 -23.19 -7.49 -12.84
N ASP A 272 -23.37 -8.80 -13.09
CA ASP A 272 -22.32 -9.66 -13.62
C ASP A 272 -22.13 -9.40 -15.12
N GLU A 273 -21.04 -8.70 -15.47
CA GLU A 273 -20.70 -8.38 -16.86
C GLU A 273 -20.18 -9.61 -17.64
N GLU A 274 -19.73 -10.66 -16.96
CA GLU A 274 -19.26 -11.90 -17.59
C GLU A 274 -20.41 -12.85 -17.92
N ALA A 275 -21.55 -12.69 -17.29
CA ALA A 275 -22.75 -13.47 -17.59
C ALA A 275 -23.25 -13.12 -18.99
N GLY A 276 -23.04 -14.02 -19.92
CA GLY A 276 -23.48 -13.86 -21.30
C GLY A 276 -25.00 -13.67 -21.38
N VAL A 277 -25.44 -12.70 -22.17
CA VAL A 277 -26.88 -12.51 -22.46
C VAL A 277 -27.44 -13.80 -23.06
N PRO A 278 -28.54 -14.38 -22.52
CA PRO A 278 -29.08 -15.67 -23.01
C PRO A 278 -29.41 -15.66 -24.51
N VAL A 279 -29.81 -14.52 -25.05
CA VAL A 279 -30.10 -14.36 -26.49
C VAL A 279 -28.86 -14.51 -27.34
N ASP A 280 -27.76 -13.87 -26.92
CA ASP A 280 -26.47 -13.90 -27.64
C ASP A 280 -25.89 -15.31 -27.60
N GLU A 281 -25.99 -16.00 -26.45
CA GLU A 281 -25.53 -17.38 -26.31
C GLU A 281 -26.35 -18.34 -27.16
N ALA A 282 -27.66 -18.15 -27.22
CA ALA A 282 -28.52 -18.90 -28.14
C ALA A 282 -28.15 -18.65 -29.61
N GLY A 283 -27.87 -17.36 -29.96
CA GLY A 283 -27.40 -16.97 -31.28
C GLY A 283 -26.05 -17.64 -31.64
N ARG A 284 -25.09 -17.62 -30.72
CA ARG A 284 -23.78 -18.31 -30.89
C ARG A 284 -23.94 -19.83 -31.10
N GLN A 285 -24.84 -20.47 -30.35
CA GLN A 285 -25.10 -21.90 -30.49
C GLN A 285 -25.78 -22.24 -31.84
N LEU A 286 -26.72 -21.41 -32.31
CA LEU A 286 -27.32 -21.53 -33.61
C LEU A 286 -26.30 -21.34 -34.73
N LEU A 287 -25.49 -20.31 -34.68
CA LEU A 287 -24.39 -20.06 -35.60
C LEU A 287 -23.44 -21.27 -35.66
N ARG A 288 -23.01 -21.77 -34.49
CA ARG A 288 -22.14 -22.96 -34.40
C ARG A 288 -22.78 -24.19 -35.08
N ARG A 289 -24.06 -24.42 -34.86
CA ARG A 289 -24.81 -25.53 -35.48
C ARG A 289 -24.87 -25.37 -37.01
N GLU A 290 -25.23 -24.15 -37.51
CA GLU A 290 -25.26 -23.89 -38.93
C GLU A 290 -23.89 -23.97 -39.59
N LEU A 291 -22.84 -23.48 -38.91
CA LEU A 291 -21.47 -23.61 -39.37
C LEU A 291 -21.07 -25.08 -39.54
N MET A 292 -21.34 -25.91 -38.55
CA MET A 292 -21.09 -27.37 -38.62
C MET A 292 -21.87 -28.04 -39.75
N ASN A 293 -23.14 -27.65 -39.99
CA ASN A 293 -23.95 -28.16 -41.08
C ASN A 293 -23.37 -27.76 -42.46
N VAL A 294 -22.86 -26.53 -42.60
CA VAL A 294 -22.24 -26.07 -43.82
C VAL A 294 -20.89 -26.80 -44.04
N LEU A 295 -20.12 -27.05 -42.99
CA LEU A 295 -18.84 -27.79 -43.06
C LEU A 295 -19.04 -29.22 -43.51
N LYS A 296 -20.11 -29.91 -43.11
CA LYS A 296 -20.48 -31.29 -43.61
C LYS A 296 -20.67 -31.35 -45.12
N SER A 297 -20.86 -30.22 -45.80
CA SER A 297 -20.95 -30.18 -47.27
C SER A 297 -19.58 -30.23 -47.98
N LEU A 298 -18.49 -30.18 -47.22
CA LEU A 298 -17.11 -30.34 -47.70
C LEU A 298 -16.72 -31.83 -47.71
N THR A 299 -15.58 -32.13 -48.31
CA THR A 299 -15.02 -33.49 -48.17
C THR A 299 -14.51 -33.68 -46.73
N PRO A 300 -14.53 -34.91 -46.15
CA PRO A 300 -14.12 -35.17 -44.77
C PRO A 300 -12.71 -34.62 -44.44
N ARG A 301 -11.83 -34.60 -45.40
CA ARG A 301 -10.46 -34.07 -45.25
C ARG A 301 -10.44 -32.55 -45.21
N GLU A 302 -11.24 -31.86 -46.03
CA GLU A 302 -11.38 -30.40 -46.05
C GLU A 302 -12.07 -29.92 -44.77
N GLU A 303 -13.13 -30.59 -44.34
CA GLU A 303 -13.87 -30.30 -43.10
C GLU A 303 -12.93 -30.32 -41.89
N ARG A 304 -12.20 -31.45 -41.72
CA ARG A 304 -11.30 -31.61 -40.57
C ARG A 304 -10.13 -30.62 -40.55
N VAL A 305 -9.58 -30.28 -41.72
CA VAL A 305 -8.55 -29.26 -41.83
C VAL A 305 -9.08 -27.89 -41.39
N ILE A 306 -10.29 -27.50 -41.81
CA ILE A 306 -10.92 -26.23 -41.39
C ILE A 306 -11.27 -26.26 -39.92
N ALA A 307 -11.90 -27.33 -39.41
CA ALA A 307 -12.28 -27.45 -38.03
C ALA A 307 -11.08 -27.30 -37.08
N LEU A 308 -9.99 -27.99 -37.36
CA LEU A 308 -8.77 -27.91 -36.56
C LEU A 308 -8.00 -26.60 -36.76
N ARG A 309 -7.99 -26.01 -37.96
CA ARG A 309 -7.34 -24.75 -38.26
C ARG A 309 -7.92 -23.60 -37.45
N PHE A 310 -9.26 -23.55 -37.36
CA PHE A 310 -9.98 -22.48 -36.66
C PHE A 310 -10.41 -22.87 -35.24
N GLY A 311 -10.05 -24.06 -34.77
CA GLY A 311 -10.37 -24.51 -33.41
C GLY A 311 -11.88 -24.72 -33.16
N LEU A 312 -12.65 -25.13 -34.16
CA LEU A 312 -14.12 -25.28 -34.05
C LEU A 312 -14.55 -26.44 -33.16
N GLU A 313 -13.70 -27.45 -32.96
CA GLU A 313 -13.97 -28.62 -32.13
C GLU A 313 -13.53 -28.41 -30.68
N ASP A 314 -12.27 -27.99 -30.48
CA ASP A 314 -11.58 -27.95 -29.19
C ASP A 314 -11.23 -26.52 -28.71
N GLY A 315 -11.64 -25.49 -29.46
CA GLY A 315 -11.34 -24.08 -29.14
C GLY A 315 -9.88 -23.65 -29.42
N ARG A 316 -9.01 -24.61 -29.85
CA ARG A 316 -7.59 -24.33 -30.13
C ARG A 316 -7.31 -24.24 -31.63
N SER A 317 -6.97 -23.04 -32.09
CA SER A 317 -6.50 -22.83 -33.48
C SER A 317 -5.11 -23.44 -33.70
N ARG A 318 -4.95 -24.23 -34.80
CA ARG A 318 -3.68 -24.86 -35.14
C ARG A 318 -3.01 -24.18 -36.32
N THR A 319 -1.67 -24.19 -36.31
CA THR A 319 -0.87 -23.66 -37.41
C THR A 319 -0.87 -24.64 -38.61
N LEU A 320 -0.57 -24.12 -39.82
CA LEU A 320 -0.46 -24.93 -41.01
C LEU A 320 0.62 -26.01 -40.91
N GLU A 321 1.65 -25.76 -40.12
CA GLU A 321 2.74 -26.71 -39.90
C GLU A 321 2.32 -27.86 -38.96
N GLU A 322 1.61 -27.56 -37.88
CA GLU A 322 1.04 -28.56 -36.98
C GLU A 322 0.06 -29.47 -37.69
N LEU A 323 -0.83 -28.88 -38.52
CA LEU A 323 -1.74 -29.64 -39.38
C LEU A 323 -1.00 -30.49 -40.41
N GLY A 324 0.11 -29.96 -40.96
CA GLY A 324 0.97 -30.70 -41.87
C GLY A 324 1.52 -31.98 -41.24
N ARG A 325 1.96 -31.89 -39.99
CA ARG A 325 2.43 -33.05 -39.20
C ARG A 325 1.28 -34.05 -38.88
N GLU A 326 0.13 -33.54 -38.47
CA GLU A 326 -1.03 -34.36 -38.09
C GLU A 326 -1.59 -35.14 -39.29
N PHE A 327 -1.65 -34.52 -40.49
CA PHE A 327 -2.18 -35.16 -41.72
C PHE A 327 -1.09 -35.81 -42.57
N ASN A 328 0.18 -35.81 -42.11
CA ASN A 328 1.33 -36.35 -42.85
C ASN A 328 1.47 -35.76 -44.28
N VAL A 329 1.34 -34.44 -44.38
CA VAL A 329 1.48 -33.69 -45.63
C VAL A 329 2.31 -32.42 -45.41
N THR A 330 2.81 -31.82 -46.49
CA THR A 330 3.57 -30.59 -46.45
C THR A 330 2.68 -29.40 -46.04
N ARG A 331 3.24 -28.39 -45.39
CA ARG A 331 2.57 -27.13 -45.04
C ARG A 331 1.86 -26.50 -46.24
N GLU A 332 2.48 -26.51 -47.41
CA GLU A 332 1.89 -25.96 -48.63
C GLU A 332 0.68 -26.77 -49.11
N ARG A 333 0.67 -28.09 -48.89
CA ARG A 333 -0.49 -28.94 -49.21
C ARG A 333 -1.67 -28.64 -48.32
N VAL A 334 -1.44 -28.39 -47.02
CA VAL A 334 -2.51 -27.95 -46.09
C VAL A 334 -3.06 -26.59 -46.54
N ARG A 335 -2.20 -25.62 -46.90
CA ARG A 335 -2.63 -24.32 -47.40
C ARG A 335 -3.52 -24.43 -48.67
N GLN A 336 -3.18 -25.36 -49.57
CA GLN A 336 -3.98 -25.62 -50.78
C GLN A 336 -5.37 -26.21 -50.41
N ILE A 337 -5.41 -27.14 -49.44
CA ILE A 337 -6.68 -27.73 -48.98
C ILE A 337 -7.52 -26.64 -48.32
N GLU A 338 -6.95 -25.81 -47.41
CA GLU A 338 -7.64 -24.70 -46.79
C GLU A 338 -8.20 -23.70 -47.80
N ALA A 339 -7.39 -23.24 -48.76
CA ALA A 339 -7.82 -22.31 -49.79
C ALA A 339 -8.94 -22.86 -50.67
N LYS A 340 -8.89 -24.17 -50.98
CA LYS A 340 -9.93 -24.86 -51.74
C LYS A 340 -11.22 -25.00 -50.96
N ALA A 341 -11.14 -25.33 -49.65
CA ALA A 341 -12.28 -25.43 -48.76
C ALA A 341 -12.95 -24.06 -48.57
N LEU A 342 -12.18 -23.01 -48.31
CA LEU A 342 -12.70 -21.62 -48.15
C LEU A 342 -13.38 -21.13 -49.46
N ARG A 343 -12.81 -21.45 -50.63
CA ARG A 343 -13.43 -21.12 -51.93
C ARG A 343 -14.79 -21.81 -52.10
N LYS A 344 -14.90 -23.09 -51.66
CA LYS A 344 -16.16 -23.82 -51.68
C LYS A 344 -17.19 -23.26 -50.73
N LEU A 345 -16.76 -22.78 -49.55
CA LEU A 345 -17.64 -22.14 -48.54
C LEU A 345 -18.14 -20.76 -49.01
N ARG A 346 -17.37 -20.02 -49.74
CA ARG A 346 -17.78 -18.73 -50.35
C ARG A 346 -18.84 -18.83 -51.45
N HIS A 347 -19.18 -20.05 -51.89
CA HIS A 347 -20.24 -20.23 -52.90
C HIS A 347 -21.59 -19.69 -52.40
N PRO A 348 -22.37 -18.92 -53.20
CA PRO A 348 -23.57 -18.21 -52.78
C PRO A 348 -24.58 -19.08 -52.03
N SER A 349 -24.75 -20.34 -52.47
CA SER A 349 -25.70 -21.28 -51.84
C SER A 349 -25.34 -21.67 -50.39
N ARG A 350 -24.06 -21.57 -50.00
CA ARG A 350 -23.56 -21.83 -48.65
C ARG A 350 -23.41 -20.56 -47.86
N ALA A 351 -22.86 -19.50 -48.47
CA ALA A 351 -22.68 -18.21 -47.86
C ALA A 351 -24.02 -17.59 -47.40
N LYS A 352 -25.12 -17.81 -48.15
CA LYS A 352 -26.44 -17.32 -47.78
C LYS A 352 -26.91 -17.80 -46.38
N ARG A 353 -26.58 -19.02 -45.99
CA ARG A 353 -26.95 -19.57 -44.67
C ARG A 353 -26.23 -18.96 -43.49
N LEU A 354 -25.05 -18.38 -43.71
CA LEU A 354 -24.22 -17.75 -42.67
C LEU A 354 -24.34 -16.22 -42.69
N ARG A 355 -25.00 -15.66 -43.71
CA ARG A 355 -25.11 -14.24 -43.89
C ARG A 355 -25.93 -13.55 -42.79
N ASP A 356 -27.01 -14.21 -42.37
CA ASP A 356 -27.93 -13.70 -41.38
C ASP A 356 -27.27 -13.53 -39.98
N TYR A 357 -26.05 -14.11 -39.76
CA TYR A 357 -25.26 -14.01 -38.56
C TYR A 357 -24.05 -13.09 -38.70
N LEU A 358 -23.87 -12.39 -39.84
CA LEU A 358 -22.76 -11.48 -40.10
C LEU A 358 -23.19 -10.01 -39.99
N ASP A 359 -24.48 -9.76 -39.95
CA ASP A 359 -25.03 -8.39 -39.93
C ASP A 359 -25.43 -7.94 -38.49
N GLU A 360 -24.98 -8.67 -37.47
CA GLU A 360 -24.94 -8.26 -36.06
C GLU A 360 -23.47 -7.99 -35.67
#